data_402e5267ce3f73289b1adc68da4b4de9
#
_entry.id   402e5267ce3f73289b1adc68da4b4de9
#
_cell.length_a   1.000
_cell.length_b   1.000
_cell.length_c   1.000
_cell.angle_alpha   90.00
_cell.angle_beta   90.00
_cell.angle_gamma   90.00
#
_symmetry.space_group_name_H-M   'P 1'
#
loop_
_entity.id
_entity.type
_entity.pdbx_description
1 polymer ?
#
loop_
_entity_poly.entity_id
_entity_poly.type
_entity_poly.pdbx_seq_one_letter_code
_entity_poly.pdbx_strand_id
1 'polypeptide(L)'
;MEETEAILYGNRFHKAAEEYLRDGIELPKEFGQFKEALDKIVEMYPGEIHCELKFALTEDLEPCDFKSREAWWRGIADLLIIDGERAFVVDYKTGSAKYADQGQLELMALAVFKYFPHIRYVKAGLFFVVGRSFPKVGYSYEDQDKLWVKWLSEYGRMRTAHDTGVFNPRPSGLCKKHCPVVECVHNGRN
;
A
#
# COMPACT_ATOMS: atom_id res chain seq x y z
N MET A 1 2.58 21.48 7.13
CA MET A 1 3.08 21.31 5.73
C MET A 1 1.84 21.37 4.86
N GLU A 2 1.75 22.30 3.95
CA GLU A 2 0.61 22.39 3.04
C GLU A 2 0.64 21.19 2.08
N GLU A 3 -0.53 20.57 1.85
CA GLU A 3 -0.65 19.48 0.88
C GLU A 3 -0.43 20.03 -0.54
N THR A 4 0.41 19.36 -1.30
CA THR A 4 0.65 19.74 -2.69
C THR A 4 -0.55 19.36 -3.56
N GLU A 5 -0.74 20.05 -4.69
CA GLU A 5 -1.80 19.70 -5.65
C GLU A 5 -1.70 18.23 -6.11
N ALA A 6 -0.51 17.67 -6.19
CA ALA A 6 -0.33 16.25 -6.54
C ALA A 6 -0.90 15.31 -5.47
N ILE A 7 -0.75 15.64 -4.17
CA ILE A 7 -1.33 14.88 -3.06
C ILE A 7 -2.85 14.99 -3.11
N LEU A 8 -3.38 16.22 -3.27
CA LEU A 8 -4.82 16.48 -3.36
C LEU A 8 -5.45 15.74 -4.56
N TYR A 9 -4.80 15.74 -5.72
CA TYR A 9 -5.23 15.00 -6.89
C TYR A 9 -5.29 13.48 -6.60
N GLY A 10 -4.27 12.93 -5.94
CA GLY A 10 -4.26 11.53 -5.52
C GLY A 10 -5.44 11.20 -4.61
N ASN A 11 -5.65 11.98 -3.56
CA ASN A 11 -6.73 11.79 -2.59
C ASN A 11 -8.11 11.84 -3.28
N ARG A 12 -8.32 12.80 -4.19
CA ARG A 12 -9.57 12.89 -4.97
C ARG A 12 -9.78 11.67 -5.86
N PHE A 13 -8.71 11.17 -6.50
CA PHE A 13 -8.81 9.97 -7.34
C PHE A 13 -9.19 8.73 -6.53
N HIS A 14 -8.51 8.47 -5.39
CA HIS A 14 -8.82 7.33 -4.52
C HIS A 14 -10.27 7.35 -4.07
N LYS A 15 -10.75 8.53 -3.61
CA LYS A 15 -12.14 8.68 -3.21
C LYS A 15 -13.13 8.45 -4.35
N ALA A 16 -12.84 8.98 -5.54
CA ALA A 16 -13.71 8.79 -6.69
C ALA A 16 -13.74 7.33 -7.17
N ALA A 17 -12.61 6.63 -7.15
CA ALA A 17 -12.52 5.21 -7.48
C ALA A 17 -13.28 4.34 -6.46
N GLU A 18 -13.15 4.64 -5.17
CA GLU A 18 -13.92 4.00 -4.09
C GLU A 18 -15.43 4.13 -4.33
N GLU A 19 -15.92 5.38 -4.49
CA GLU A 19 -17.34 5.67 -4.69
C GLU A 19 -17.89 5.03 -5.99
N TYR A 20 -17.06 5.01 -7.03
CA TYR A 20 -17.43 4.39 -8.30
C TYR A 20 -17.58 2.87 -8.17
N LEU A 21 -16.59 2.19 -7.58
CA LEU A 21 -16.58 0.73 -7.50
C LEU A 21 -17.50 0.18 -6.41
N ARG A 22 -17.67 0.90 -5.29
CA ARG A 22 -18.50 0.46 -4.17
C ARG A 22 -19.97 0.83 -4.36
N ASP A 23 -20.23 2.10 -4.76
CA ASP A 23 -21.55 2.70 -4.72
C ASP A 23 -22.14 2.91 -6.13
N GLY A 24 -21.37 2.65 -7.19
CA GLY A 24 -21.80 2.88 -8.57
C GLY A 24 -21.93 4.37 -8.95
N ILE A 25 -21.30 5.27 -8.18
CA ILE A 25 -21.32 6.71 -8.44
C ILE A 25 -20.40 7.00 -9.63
N GLU A 26 -20.91 7.71 -10.63
CA GLU A 26 -20.14 8.07 -11.83
C GLU A 26 -18.86 8.85 -11.47
N LEU A 27 -17.75 8.49 -12.13
CA LEU A 27 -16.48 9.20 -11.95
C LEU A 27 -16.60 10.67 -12.34
N PRO A 28 -16.03 11.60 -11.56
CA PRO A 28 -15.89 12.99 -11.96
C PRO A 28 -15.23 13.13 -13.34
N LYS A 29 -15.58 14.19 -14.09
CA LYS A 29 -15.05 14.41 -15.46
C LYS A 29 -13.52 14.33 -15.53
N GLU A 30 -12.81 14.81 -14.51
CA GLU A 30 -11.34 14.78 -14.44
C GLU A 30 -10.78 13.36 -14.41
N PHE A 31 -11.57 12.37 -13.97
CA PHE A 31 -11.18 10.95 -13.83
C PHE A 31 -11.89 10.02 -14.81
N GLY A 32 -12.83 10.52 -15.61
CA GLY A 32 -13.61 9.71 -16.57
C GLY A 32 -12.76 8.87 -17.52
N GLN A 33 -11.56 9.34 -17.86
CA GLN A 33 -10.60 8.62 -18.71
C GLN A 33 -10.07 7.32 -18.08
N PHE A 34 -10.23 7.12 -16.77
CA PHE A 34 -9.76 5.94 -16.04
C PHE A 34 -10.85 4.88 -15.85
N LYS A 35 -12.11 5.21 -16.19
CA LYS A 35 -13.26 4.33 -16.05
C LYS A 35 -13.02 2.96 -16.68
N GLU A 36 -12.66 2.92 -17.95
CA GLU A 36 -12.40 1.67 -18.69
C GLU A 36 -11.33 0.80 -18.00
N ALA A 37 -10.32 1.42 -17.40
CA ALA A 37 -9.27 0.68 -16.71
C ALA A 37 -9.76 0.07 -15.38
N LEU A 38 -10.58 0.79 -14.62
CA LEU A 38 -11.21 0.28 -13.40
C LEU A 38 -12.19 -0.85 -13.71
N ASP A 39 -13.04 -0.68 -14.73
CA ASP A 39 -13.98 -1.72 -15.19
C ASP A 39 -13.24 -3.00 -15.58
N LYS A 40 -12.17 -2.89 -16.37
CA LYS A 40 -11.34 -4.04 -16.76
C LYS A 40 -10.70 -4.76 -15.57
N ILE A 41 -10.32 -4.06 -14.51
CA ILE A 41 -9.78 -4.69 -13.30
C ILE A 41 -10.85 -5.58 -12.67
N VAL A 42 -12.06 -5.07 -12.48
CA VAL A 42 -13.18 -5.82 -11.87
C VAL A 42 -13.64 -6.97 -12.78
N GLU A 43 -13.71 -6.75 -14.09
CA GLU A 43 -14.05 -7.80 -15.06
C GLU A 43 -13.03 -8.95 -15.08
N MET A 44 -11.74 -8.61 -14.94
CA MET A 44 -10.63 -9.59 -14.96
C MET A 44 -10.56 -10.44 -13.68
N TYR A 45 -11.05 -9.91 -12.57
CA TYR A 45 -11.01 -10.56 -11.26
C TYR A 45 -12.42 -10.55 -10.66
N PRO A 46 -13.32 -11.44 -11.12
CA PRO A 46 -14.67 -11.55 -10.56
C PRO A 46 -14.58 -12.02 -9.12
N GLY A 47 -15.34 -11.41 -8.22
CA GLY A 47 -15.32 -11.76 -6.81
C GLY A 47 -16.00 -10.72 -5.94
N GLU A 48 -15.88 -10.89 -4.63
CA GLU A 48 -16.36 -9.92 -3.65
C GLU A 48 -15.43 -8.70 -3.60
N ILE A 49 -15.98 -7.51 -3.80
CA ILE A 49 -15.22 -6.24 -3.90
C ILE A 49 -15.24 -5.55 -2.55
N HIS A 50 -14.06 -5.18 -2.06
CA HIS A 50 -13.85 -4.33 -0.90
C HIS A 50 -13.00 -3.13 -1.31
N CYS A 51 -13.51 -1.91 -1.09
CA CYS A 51 -12.80 -0.66 -1.31
C CYS A 51 -12.36 -0.05 0.02
N GLU A 52 -11.16 0.52 0.06
CA GLU A 52 -10.59 1.19 1.25
C GLU A 52 -10.63 0.28 2.51
N LEU A 53 -10.40 -1.03 2.31
CA LEU A 53 -10.43 -1.98 3.41
C LEU A 53 -9.22 -1.78 4.33
N LYS A 54 -9.53 -1.59 5.62
CA LYS A 54 -8.53 -1.30 6.65
C LYS A 54 -8.05 -2.57 7.32
N PHE A 55 -6.74 -2.71 7.41
CA PHE A 55 -6.05 -3.80 8.09
C PHE A 55 -5.20 -3.24 9.23
N ALA A 56 -5.17 -3.93 10.36
CA ALA A 56 -4.22 -3.67 11.42
C ALA A 56 -3.79 -4.99 12.08
N LEU A 57 -2.52 -5.10 12.41
CA LEU A 57 -1.95 -6.28 13.05
C LEU A 57 -1.25 -5.89 14.34
N THR A 58 -1.37 -6.73 15.36
CA THR A 58 -0.59 -6.65 16.60
C THR A 58 0.85 -7.11 16.36
N GLU A 59 1.74 -6.96 17.34
CA GLU A 59 3.12 -7.50 17.28
C GLU A 59 3.15 -9.01 17.09
N ASP A 60 2.12 -9.73 17.54
CA ASP A 60 1.97 -11.19 17.36
C ASP A 60 1.34 -11.56 16.01
N LEU A 61 1.20 -10.57 15.10
CA LEU A 61 0.63 -10.71 13.76
C LEU A 61 -0.85 -11.13 13.77
N GLU A 62 -1.57 -10.82 14.84
CA GLU A 62 -2.99 -11.07 14.93
C GLU A 62 -3.80 -9.85 14.47
N PRO A 63 -4.90 -10.04 13.72
CA PRO A 63 -5.80 -8.96 13.35
C PRO A 63 -6.34 -8.23 14.58
N CYS A 64 -6.38 -6.90 14.51
CA CYS A 64 -6.93 -6.06 15.57
C CYS A 64 -7.70 -4.87 15.00
N ASP A 65 -8.36 -4.10 15.86
CA ASP A 65 -9.02 -2.86 15.43
C ASP A 65 -8.01 -1.86 14.85
N PHE A 66 -8.39 -1.20 13.76
CA PHE A 66 -7.51 -0.26 13.04
C PHE A 66 -7.00 0.89 13.92
N LYS A 67 -7.77 1.27 14.93
CA LYS A 67 -7.41 2.34 15.89
C LYS A 67 -6.83 1.79 17.20
N SER A 68 -6.68 0.47 17.35
CA SER A 68 -6.10 -0.14 18.54
C SER A 68 -4.70 0.42 18.80
N ARG A 69 -4.37 0.60 20.10
CA ARG A 69 -3.00 0.96 20.52
C ARG A 69 -2.02 -0.21 20.37
N GLU A 70 -2.53 -1.43 20.29
CA GLU A 70 -1.74 -2.66 20.10
C GLU A 70 -1.33 -2.86 18.63
N ALA A 71 -1.92 -2.09 17.70
CA ALA A 71 -1.57 -2.18 16.30
C ALA A 71 -0.17 -1.62 16.04
N TRP A 72 0.76 -2.49 15.71
CA TRP A 72 2.10 -2.09 15.27
C TRP A 72 2.17 -1.82 13.77
N TRP A 73 1.32 -2.47 12.97
CA TRP A 73 1.21 -2.24 11.55
C TRP A 73 -0.23 -1.92 11.15
N ARG A 74 -0.36 -1.01 10.20
CA ARG A 74 -1.64 -0.64 9.59
C ARG A 74 -1.47 -0.49 8.09
N GLY A 75 -2.47 -0.92 7.34
CA GLY A 75 -2.57 -0.72 5.91
C GLY A 75 -4.01 -0.53 5.48
N ILE A 76 -4.18 0.08 4.32
CA ILE A 76 -5.49 0.24 3.67
C ILE A 76 -5.31 -0.29 2.24
N ALA A 77 -6.15 -1.24 1.84
CA ALA A 77 -6.22 -1.69 0.47
C ALA A 77 -7.20 -0.80 -0.29
N ASP A 78 -6.74 -0.07 -1.29
CA ASP A 78 -7.61 0.77 -2.12
C ASP A 78 -8.70 -0.08 -2.77
N LEU A 79 -8.31 -1.26 -3.29
CA LEU A 79 -9.23 -2.26 -3.81
C LEU A 79 -8.71 -3.66 -3.45
N LEU A 80 -9.59 -4.47 -2.85
CA LEU A 80 -9.39 -5.90 -2.65
C LEU A 80 -10.55 -6.64 -3.28
N ILE A 81 -10.25 -7.65 -4.11
CA ILE A 81 -11.26 -8.55 -4.70
C ILE A 81 -10.95 -9.97 -4.23
N ILE A 82 -11.96 -10.65 -3.68
CA ILE A 82 -11.84 -12.02 -3.17
C ILE A 82 -12.66 -12.96 -4.05
N ASP A 83 -11.98 -13.97 -4.61
CA ASP A 83 -12.56 -15.03 -5.42
C ASP A 83 -12.12 -16.40 -4.92
N GLY A 84 -12.97 -17.06 -4.12
CA GLY A 84 -12.66 -18.32 -3.47
C GLY A 84 -11.39 -18.25 -2.62
N GLU A 85 -10.38 -19.05 -2.95
CA GLU A 85 -9.08 -19.08 -2.26
C GLU A 85 -8.06 -18.05 -2.81
N ARG A 86 -8.50 -17.17 -3.68
CA ARG A 86 -7.65 -16.15 -4.31
C ARG A 86 -8.09 -14.75 -3.92
N ALA A 87 -7.12 -13.86 -3.77
CA ALA A 87 -7.38 -12.45 -3.60
C ALA A 87 -6.56 -11.63 -4.61
N PHE A 88 -7.11 -10.49 -5.00
CA PHE A 88 -6.44 -9.51 -5.82
C PHE A 88 -6.44 -8.16 -5.12
N VAL A 89 -5.24 -7.64 -4.86
CA VAL A 89 -5.04 -6.34 -4.22
C VAL A 89 -4.56 -5.33 -5.25
N VAL A 90 -5.19 -4.18 -5.29
CA VAL A 90 -4.76 -3.05 -6.12
C VAL A 90 -4.49 -1.86 -5.21
N ASP A 91 -3.36 -1.23 -5.43
CA ASP A 91 -3.00 0.05 -4.86
C ASP A 91 -2.87 1.07 -5.99
N TYR A 92 -3.60 2.16 -5.89
CA TYR A 92 -3.62 3.20 -6.92
C TYR A 92 -2.48 4.19 -6.74
N LYS A 93 -1.80 4.51 -7.83
CA LYS A 93 -0.70 5.47 -7.84
C LYS A 93 -0.93 6.55 -8.91
N THR A 94 -0.96 7.81 -8.49
CA THR A 94 -1.03 8.96 -9.42
C THR A 94 0.34 9.49 -9.80
N GLY A 95 1.41 9.02 -9.12
CA GLY A 95 2.79 9.37 -9.38
C GLY A 95 3.46 8.54 -10.49
N SER A 96 4.80 8.67 -10.58
CA SER A 96 5.62 7.95 -11.58
C SER A 96 5.93 6.53 -11.14
N ALA A 97 5.82 5.57 -12.06
CA ALA A 97 6.21 4.18 -11.86
C ALA A 97 7.73 3.97 -11.64
N LYS A 98 8.56 4.97 -11.92
CA LYS A 98 10.03 4.89 -11.79
C LYS A 98 10.49 4.51 -10.37
N TYR A 99 9.71 4.84 -9.37
CA TYR A 99 10.04 4.62 -7.96
C TYR A 99 9.04 3.66 -7.29
N ALA A 100 8.51 2.71 -8.07
CA ALA A 100 7.59 1.70 -7.57
C ALA A 100 8.25 0.88 -6.45
N ASP A 101 7.70 0.94 -5.25
CA ASP A 101 8.09 0.07 -4.14
C ASP A 101 7.04 -1.03 -3.97
N GLN A 102 7.45 -2.27 -4.19
CA GLN A 102 6.58 -3.43 -4.05
C GLN A 102 6.47 -3.92 -2.60
N GLY A 103 7.25 -3.37 -1.68
CA GLY A 103 7.23 -3.79 -0.27
C GLY A 103 5.86 -3.60 0.37
N GLN A 104 5.15 -2.53 0.03
CA GLN A 104 3.78 -2.32 0.50
C GLN A 104 2.80 -3.40 0.03
N LEU A 105 2.96 -3.93 -1.20
CA LEU A 105 2.13 -5.00 -1.72
C LEU A 105 2.36 -6.33 -0.98
N GLU A 106 3.62 -6.59 -0.61
CA GLU A 106 3.99 -7.78 0.16
C GLU A 106 3.37 -7.74 1.56
N LEU A 107 3.47 -6.61 2.27
CA LEU A 107 2.84 -6.44 3.59
C LEU A 107 1.31 -6.53 3.49
N MET A 108 0.72 -5.97 2.43
CA MET A 108 -0.72 -6.07 2.22
C MET A 108 -1.16 -7.52 1.96
N ALA A 109 -0.41 -8.27 1.15
CA ALA A 109 -0.69 -9.69 0.92
C ALA A 109 -0.61 -10.51 2.21
N LEU A 110 0.39 -10.24 3.06
CA LEU A 110 0.55 -10.87 4.37
C LEU A 110 -0.63 -10.54 5.30
N ALA A 111 -1.12 -9.30 5.30
CA ALA A 111 -2.30 -8.92 6.05
C ALA A 111 -3.56 -9.63 5.53
N VAL A 112 -3.72 -9.76 4.22
CA VAL A 112 -4.84 -10.50 3.61
C VAL A 112 -4.85 -11.94 4.09
N PHE A 113 -3.71 -12.65 4.13
CA PHE A 113 -3.63 -14.01 4.66
C PHE A 113 -4.03 -14.12 6.13
N LYS A 114 -3.75 -13.08 6.94
CA LYS A 114 -4.14 -13.05 8.36
C LYS A 114 -5.63 -12.78 8.56
N TYR A 115 -6.21 -11.88 7.77
CA TYR A 115 -7.63 -11.53 7.86
C TYR A 115 -8.54 -12.56 7.21
N PHE A 116 -8.05 -13.24 6.17
CA PHE A 116 -8.81 -14.20 5.38
C PHE A 116 -8.07 -15.55 5.31
N PRO A 117 -8.15 -16.38 6.36
CA PRO A 117 -7.34 -17.62 6.47
C PRO A 117 -7.60 -18.67 5.38
N HIS A 118 -8.70 -18.54 4.64
CA HIS A 118 -9.02 -19.40 3.49
C HIS A 118 -8.27 -19.00 2.21
N ILE A 119 -7.71 -17.78 2.14
CA ILE A 119 -6.95 -17.35 0.97
C ILE A 119 -5.61 -18.07 0.90
N ARG A 120 -5.32 -18.64 -0.28
CA ARG A 120 -4.07 -19.36 -0.58
C ARG A 120 -3.15 -18.62 -1.52
N TYR A 121 -3.68 -17.68 -2.28
CA TYR A 121 -2.91 -16.91 -3.23
C TYR A 121 -3.39 -15.46 -3.31
N VAL A 122 -2.45 -14.53 -3.17
CA VAL A 122 -2.70 -13.10 -3.36
C VAL A 122 -1.93 -12.61 -4.58
N LYS A 123 -2.64 -12.07 -5.56
CA LYS A 123 -2.03 -11.28 -6.62
C LYS A 123 -2.18 -9.80 -6.27
N ALA A 124 -1.07 -9.07 -6.23
CA ALA A 124 -1.08 -7.67 -5.86
C ALA A 124 -0.48 -6.81 -6.97
N GLY A 125 -0.96 -5.59 -7.16
CA GLY A 125 -0.46 -4.70 -8.20
C GLY A 125 -0.54 -3.22 -7.84
N LEU A 126 0.44 -2.45 -8.37
CA LEU A 126 0.44 -0.99 -8.32
C LEU A 126 -0.16 -0.47 -9.62
N PHE A 127 -1.35 0.12 -9.55
CA PHE A 127 -1.98 0.69 -10.73
C PHE A 127 -1.60 2.18 -10.86
N PHE A 128 -0.61 2.46 -11.72
CA PHE A 128 -0.20 3.82 -12.07
C PHE A 128 -1.18 4.41 -13.08
N VAL A 129 -2.20 5.11 -12.57
CA VAL A 129 -3.33 5.57 -13.38
C VAL A 129 -2.90 6.52 -14.50
N VAL A 130 -2.03 7.48 -14.20
CA VAL A 130 -1.56 8.47 -15.21
C VAL A 130 -0.61 7.81 -16.21
N GLY A 131 0.31 6.97 -15.75
CA GLY A 131 1.28 6.25 -16.59
C GLY A 131 0.70 5.03 -17.30
N ARG A 132 -0.55 4.64 -17.01
CA ARG A 132 -1.24 3.45 -17.55
C ARG A 132 -0.40 2.17 -17.45
N SER A 133 0.35 2.02 -16.36
CA SER A 133 1.15 0.82 -16.09
C SER A 133 0.63 0.10 -14.86
N PHE A 134 0.71 -1.23 -14.89
CA PHE A 134 0.15 -2.07 -13.82
C PHE A 134 1.08 -3.25 -13.51
N PRO A 135 2.27 -3.00 -12.94
CA PRO A 135 3.13 -4.07 -12.44
C PRO A 135 2.43 -4.86 -11.35
N LYS A 136 2.50 -6.18 -11.45
CA LYS A 136 1.83 -7.13 -10.57
C LYS A 136 2.83 -8.15 -10.05
N VAL A 137 2.60 -8.63 -8.83
CA VAL A 137 3.37 -9.69 -8.17
C VAL A 137 2.41 -10.67 -7.50
N GLY A 138 2.80 -11.93 -7.40
CA GLY A 138 2.03 -12.98 -6.74
C GLY A 138 2.69 -13.42 -5.45
N TYR A 139 1.88 -13.74 -4.46
CA TYR A 139 2.30 -14.24 -3.16
C TYR A 139 1.50 -15.50 -2.83
N SER A 140 2.19 -16.58 -2.44
CA SER A 140 1.57 -17.82 -1.97
C SER A 140 1.51 -17.85 -0.44
N TYR A 141 0.45 -18.44 0.09
CA TYR A 141 0.27 -18.60 1.53
C TYR A 141 1.45 -19.35 2.17
N GLU A 142 2.01 -20.31 1.46
CA GLU A 142 3.13 -21.15 1.90
C GLU A 142 4.42 -20.34 2.11
N ASP A 143 4.56 -19.19 1.44
CA ASP A 143 5.73 -18.33 1.58
C ASP A 143 5.62 -17.31 2.73
N GLN A 144 4.46 -17.22 3.41
CA GLN A 144 4.18 -16.16 4.38
C GLN A 144 5.21 -16.11 5.52
N ASP A 145 5.62 -17.24 6.07
CA ASP A 145 6.55 -17.27 7.20
C ASP A 145 7.91 -16.66 6.81
N LYS A 146 8.41 -16.99 5.63
CA LYS A 146 9.63 -16.41 5.08
C LYS A 146 9.53 -14.90 4.88
N LEU A 147 8.38 -14.44 4.39
CA LEU A 147 8.14 -13.01 4.17
C LEU A 147 8.00 -12.28 5.51
N TRP A 148 7.35 -12.87 6.51
CA TRP A 148 7.26 -12.30 7.85
C TRP A 148 8.63 -12.16 8.52
N VAL A 149 9.54 -13.11 8.38
CA VAL A 149 10.91 -13.03 8.92
C VAL A 149 11.61 -11.76 8.44
N LYS A 150 11.47 -11.41 7.15
CA LYS A 150 12.01 -10.17 6.59
C LYS A 150 11.43 -8.93 7.30
N TRP A 151 10.12 -8.83 7.40
CA TRP A 151 9.45 -7.64 7.93
C TRP A 151 9.61 -7.50 9.45
N LEU A 152 9.60 -8.60 10.18
CA LEU A 152 9.88 -8.61 11.62
C LEU A 152 11.33 -8.22 11.91
N SER A 153 12.28 -8.58 11.04
CA SER A 153 13.66 -8.13 11.13
C SER A 153 13.78 -6.61 10.93
N GLU A 154 13.08 -6.05 9.92
CA GLU A 154 13.04 -4.59 9.71
C GLU A 154 12.40 -3.86 10.90
N TYR A 155 11.29 -4.39 11.40
CA TYR A 155 10.62 -3.86 12.59
C TYR A 155 11.52 -3.91 13.82
N GLY A 156 12.21 -5.02 14.06
CA GLY A 156 13.15 -5.17 15.17
C GLY A 156 14.28 -4.12 15.13
N ARG A 157 14.81 -3.84 13.95
CA ARG A 157 15.82 -2.78 13.77
C ARG A 157 15.25 -1.39 14.07
N MET A 158 14.05 -1.10 13.62
CA MET A 158 13.36 0.18 13.89
C MET A 158 13.09 0.33 15.39
N ARG A 159 12.59 -0.72 16.06
CA ARG A 159 12.35 -0.74 17.50
C ARG A 159 13.64 -0.51 18.28
N THR A 160 14.72 -1.23 17.93
CA THR A 160 16.04 -1.04 18.57
C THR A 160 16.53 0.39 18.43
N ALA A 161 16.39 1.00 17.24
CA ALA A 161 16.77 2.40 17.03
C ALA A 161 15.95 3.36 17.92
N HIS A 162 14.66 3.10 18.04
CA HIS A 162 13.76 3.88 18.92
C HIS A 162 14.17 3.74 20.40
N ASP A 163 14.36 2.51 20.88
CA ASP A 163 14.63 2.22 22.29
C ASP A 163 16.01 2.73 22.74
N THR A 164 17.00 2.72 21.82
CA THR A 164 18.35 3.18 22.10
C THR A 164 18.58 4.66 21.79
N GLY A 165 17.66 5.30 21.05
CA GLY A 165 17.83 6.65 20.52
C GLY A 165 18.89 6.76 19.41
N VAL A 166 19.41 5.64 18.89
CA VAL A 166 20.45 5.60 17.86
C VAL A 166 19.83 5.35 16.50
N PHE A 167 19.75 6.39 15.69
CA PHE A 167 19.21 6.33 14.32
C PHE A 167 20.34 6.46 13.31
N ASN A 168 20.75 5.34 12.74
CA ASN A 168 21.78 5.33 11.70
C ASN A 168 21.27 6.02 10.42
N PRO A 169 22.02 6.98 9.85
CA PRO A 169 21.60 7.66 8.63
C PRO A 169 21.54 6.68 7.44
N ARG A 170 20.53 6.84 6.62
CA ARG A 170 20.40 6.13 5.33
C ARG A 170 20.41 7.16 4.19
N PRO A 171 21.60 7.62 3.75
CA PRO A 171 21.70 8.64 2.72
C PRO A 171 21.04 8.20 1.41
N SER A 172 20.30 9.12 0.79
CA SER A 172 19.63 8.90 -0.49
C SER A 172 19.59 10.18 -1.32
N GLY A 173 19.08 10.11 -2.54
CA GLY A 173 18.89 11.28 -3.38
C GLY A 173 17.99 12.37 -2.75
N LEU A 174 17.13 11.99 -1.81
CA LEU A 174 16.25 12.92 -1.09
C LEU A 174 17.03 13.84 -0.14
N CYS A 175 18.21 13.42 0.34
CA CYS A 175 19.06 14.24 1.21
C CYS A 175 19.50 15.55 0.54
N LYS A 176 19.65 15.55 -0.78
CA LYS A 176 20.18 16.71 -1.53
C LYS A 176 19.20 17.89 -1.63
N LYS A 177 17.88 17.63 -1.70
CA LYS A 177 16.91 18.69 -2.00
C LYS A 177 15.69 18.70 -1.08
N HIS A 178 15.34 17.56 -0.50
CA HIS A 178 14.04 17.37 0.16
C HIS A 178 14.15 17.16 1.68
N CYS A 179 15.34 16.84 2.20
CA CYS A 179 15.54 16.62 3.63
C CYS A 179 15.53 17.98 4.39
N PRO A 180 14.66 18.13 5.42
CA PRO A 180 14.60 19.36 6.21
C PRO A 180 15.71 19.47 7.26
N VAL A 181 16.46 18.39 7.55
CA VAL A 181 17.50 18.35 8.59
C VAL A 181 18.79 18.92 8.03
N VAL A 182 18.96 20.24 8.14
CA VAL A 182 20.09 20.97 7.54
C VAL A 182 21.43 20.70 8.24
N GLU A 183 21.41 20.36 9.53
CA GLU A 183 22.62 20.04 10.32
C GLU A 183 23.20 18.65 10.02
N CYS A 184 22.47 17.83 9.27
CA CYS A 184 22.91 16.48 8.94
C CYS A 184 24.06 16.53 7.90
N VAL A 185 25.16 15.84 8.19
CA VAL A 185 26.34 15.75 7.30
C VAL A 185 26.04 15.20 5.89
N HIS A 186 24.89 14.54 5.72
CA HIS A 186 24.44 14.03 4.44
C HIS A 186 23.49 14.98 3.71
N ASN A 187 23.15 16.12 4.30
CA ASN A 187 22.29 17.12 3.66
C ASN A 187 23.09 17.81 2.54
N GLY A 188 22.61 17.74 1.32
CA GLY A 188 23.28 18.30 0.16
C GLY A 188 23.16 19.83 0.01
N ARG A 189 22.64 20.52 1.05
CA ARG A 189 22.61 21.99 1.16
C ARG A 189 23.77 22.55 1.98
N ASN A 190 24.61 21.67 2.55
CA ASN A 190 25.86 22.00 3.22
C ASN A 190 27.01 22.05 2.21
#